data_fdaad3dc9f7ff9c04827dce1ea983857
#
_entry.id   fdaad3dc9f7ff9c04827dce1ea983857
#
_cell.length_a   1.000
_cell.length_b   1.000
_cell.length_c   1.000
_cell.angle_alpha   90.00
_cell.angle_beta   90.00
_cell.angle_gamma   90.00
#
_symmetry.space_group_name_H-M   'P 1'
#
loop_
_entity.id
_entity.type
_entity.pdbx_description
1 polymer ?
#
loop_
_entity_poly.entity_id
_entity_poly.type
_entity_poly.pdbx_seq_one_letter_code
_entity_poly.pdbx_strand_id
1 'polypeptide(L)'
;SAAKKYYAESDKKYEFENGYILVNENTASASELTAGALQSEKEYQLIGKTTYGKGSAQTQKTLSDGSVLKYTYAKWMIPNGTCINGKGLTPDEEVDNVSLSGITTKDVKETLKVDCVNTRIKSMQKMLNILGYSVDREDGYFSVNTQVALQQFETDNHLNVDGEYSQSDKQMLVAR
;
A
#
# COMPACT_ATOMS: atom_id res chain seq x y z
N SER A 1 -11.28 5.66 38.80
CA SER A 1 -11.83 4.34 38.45
C SER A 1 -10.70 3.33 38.42
N ALA A 2 -10.92 2.11 38.92
CA ALA A 2 -9.93 1.05 38.89
C ALA A 2 -9.62 0.68 37.42
N ALA A 3 -8.34 0.44 37.12
CA ALA A 3 -7.93 -0.01 35.80
C ALA A 3 -8.58 -1.36 35.48
N LYS A 4 -9.28 -1.45 34.35
CA LYS A 4 -9.87 -2.70 33.87
C LYS A 4 -8.87 -3.40 32.96
N LYS A 5 -8.50 -4.63 33.29
CA LYS A 5 -7.64 -5.47 32.47
C LYS A 5 -8.49 -6.46 31.68
N TYR A 6 -8.11 -6.69 30.44
CA TYR A 6 -8.69 -7.70 29.56
C TYR A 6 -7.60 -8.72 29.21
N TYR A 7 -7.95 -9.98 29.21
CA TYR A 7 -7.02 -11.06 28.90
C TYR A 7 -7.56 -11.86 27.72
N ALA A 8 -6.67 -12.52 27.00
CA ALA A 8 -7.07 -13.48 25.98
C ALA A 8 -7.84 -14.65 26.63
N GLU A 9 -8.90 -15.11 25.97
CA GLU A 9 -9.73 -16.23 26.41
C GLU A 9 -9.19 -17.59 25.97
N SER A 10 -8.14 -17.60 25.13
CA SER A 10 -7.52 -18.81 24.58
C SER A 10 -6.04 -18.86 24.93
N ASP A 11 -5.60 -20.07 25.34
CA ASP A 11 -4.17 -20.36 25.55
C ASP A 11 -3.41 -20.60 24.23
N LYS A 12 -4.12 -20.62 23.09
CA LYS A 12 -3.52 -20.82 21.78
C LYS A 12 -2.71 -19.60 21.39
N LYS A 13 -1.40 -19.79 21.27
CA LYS A 13 -0.45 -18.78 20.79
C LYS A 13 -0.02 -19.12 19.36
N TYR A 14 0.17 -18.08 18.57
CA TYR A 14 0.82 -18.16 17.27
C TYR A 14 2.17 -17.48 17.43
N GLU A 15 3.23 -18.18 17.10
CA GLU A 15 4.59 -17.65 17.11
C GLU A 15 5.04 -17.43 15.67
N PHE A 16 5.57 -16.24 15.39
CA PHE A 16 6.10 -15.86 14.10
C PHE A 16 7.53 -15.34 14.32
N GLU A 17 8.48 -15.77 13.50
CA GLU A 17 9.87 -15.33 13.61
C GLU A 17 10.02 -13.85 13.22
N ASN A 18 9.24 -13.39 12.24
CA ASN A 18 9.22 -12.01 11.79
C ASN A 18 7.80 -11.61 11.37
N GLY A 19 7.39 -10.39 11.70
CA GLY A 19 6.11 -9.83 11.31
C GLY A 19 6.26 -8.47 10.64
N TYR A 20 5.58 -8.26 9.52
CA TYR A 20 5.53 -6.98 8.83
C TYR A 20 4.09 -6.48 8.76
N ILE A 21 3.89 -5.20 9.06
CA ILE A 21 2.58 -4.55 9.03
C ILE A 21 2.64 -3.40 8.03
N LEU A 22 1.89 -3.52 6.94
CA LEU A 22 1.78 -2.46 5.95
C LEU A 22 0.80 -1.39 6.43
N VAL A 23 1.25 -0.14 6.45
CA VAL A 23 0.48 1.01 6.93
C VAL A 23 0.60 2.18 5.95
N ASN A 24 -0.43 3.03 5.93
CA ASN A 24 -0.40 4.28 5.20
C ASN A 24 -1.26 5.35 5.91
N GLU A 25 -1.37 6.53 5.32
CA GLU A 25 -2.12 7.68 5.83
C GLU A 25 -3.63 7.41 6.03
N ASN A 26 -4.16 6.32 5.46
CA ASN A 26 -5.54 5.87 5.64
C ASN A 26 -5.71 4.82 6.75
N THR A 27 -4.61 4.30 7.28
CA THR A 27 -4.63 3.41 8.44
C THR A 27 -5.05 4.20 9.67
N ALA A 28 -6.19 3.86 10.28
CA ALA A 28 -6.79 4.67 11.34
C ALA A 28 -7.40 3.86 12.48
N SER A 29 -7.47 4.47 13.69
CA SER A 29 -8.25 3.99 14.84
C SER A 29 -7.82 2.60 15.33
N ALA A 30 -8.70 1.59 15.33
CA ALA A 30 -8.41 0.25 15.80
C ALA A 30 -7.23 -0.41 15.07
N SER A 31 -7.05 -0.12 13.79
CA SER A 31 -5.89 -0.59 13.02
C SER A 31 -4.59 0.00 13.57
N GLU A 32 -4.59 1.29 13.96
CA GLU A 32 -3.43 1.93 14.58
C GLU A 32 -3.16 1.36 15.99
N LEU A 33 -4.22 1.08 16.75
CA LEU A 33 -4.07 0.44 18.06
C LEU A 33 -3.39 -0.92 17.94
N THR A 34 -3.84 -1.75 17.00
CA THR A 34 -3.26 -3.07 16.74
C THR A 34 -1.82 -2.96 16.24
N ALA A 35 -1.58 -2.13 15.22
CA ALA A 35 -0.26 -1.92 14.64
C ALA A 35 0.74 -1.39 15.68
N GLY A 36 0.35 -0.38 16.46
CA GLY A 36 1.21 0.20 17.48
C GLY A 36 1.47 -0.73 18.68
N ALA A 37 0.51 -1.60 19.02
CA ALA A 37 0.72 -2.63 20.03
C ALA A 37 1.77 -3.64 19.56
N LEU A 38 1.63 -4.17 18.35
CA LEU A 38 2.56 -5.14 17.78
C LEU A 38 3.95 -4.54 17.54
N GLN A 39 4.06 -3.31 17.04
CA GLN A 39 5.32 -2.59 16.90
C GLN A 39 6.03 -2.43 18.27
N SER A 40 5.27 -2.16 19.33
CA SER A 40 5.82 -1.96 20.67
C SER A 40 6.42 -3.25 21.26
N GLU A 41 5.94 -4.40 20.85
CA GLU A 41 6.48 -5.71 21.24
C GLU A 41 7.78 -6.07 20.48
N LYS A 42 8.22 -5.23 19.54
CA LYS A 42 9.46 -5.36 18.75
C LYS A 42 9.56 -6.62 17.85
N GLU A 43 8.51 -7.39 17.73
CA GLU A 43 8.44 -8.56 16.85
C GLU A 43 7.91 -8.18 15.46
N TYR A 44 7.37 -6.96 15.32
CA TYR A 44 6.73 -6.50 14.10
C TYR A 44 7.28 -5.14 13.66
N GLN A 45 7.57 -5.04 12.37
CA GLN A 45 7.99 -3.79 11.73
C GLN A 45 6.83 -3.18 10.95
N LEU A 46 6.66 -1.87 11.10
CA LEU A 46 5.72 -1.09 10.30
C LEU A 46 6.42 -0.59 9.03
N ILE A 47 5.83 -0.90 7.88
CA ILE A 47 6.36 -0.49 6.57
C ILE A 47 5.30 0.35 5.87
N GLY A 48 5.70 1.48 5.30
CA GLY A 48 4.83 2.35 4.50
C GLY A 48 4.88 3.81 4.90
N LYS A 49 3.73 4.43 5.22
CA LYS A 49 3.61 5.85 5.59
C LYS A 49 3.07 6.04 6.99
N THR A 50 3.35 7.21 7.56
CA THR A 50 2.75 7.64 8.83
C THR A 50 1.23 7.50 8.77
N THR A 51 0.64 6.91 9.81
CA THR A 51 -0.79 6.61 9.86
C THR A 51 -1.63 7.86 10.18
N TYR A 52 -2.96 7.73 10.11
CA TYR A 52 -3.90 8.85 10.23
C TYR A 52 -3.83 9.59 11.58
N GLY A 53 -3.62 8.89 12.70
CA GLY A 53 -3.56 9.50 14.02
C GLY A 53 -4.91 9.63 14.72
N LYS A 54 -5.82 8.67 14.57
CA LYS A 54 -7.09 8.65 15.32
C LYS A 54 -6.92 7.90 16.64
N GLY A 55 -6.37 8.58 17.66
CA GLY A 55 -6.17 8.05 19.01
C GLY A 55 -7.33 8.30 19.98
N SER A 56 -8.55 8.57 19.48
CA SER A 56 -9.74 8.84 20.30
C SER A 56 -10.78 7.74 20.17
N ALA A 57 -11.37 7.35 21.30
CA ALA A 57 -12.52 6.44 21.35
C ALA A 57 -13.82 7.20 21.48
N GLN A 58 -14.81 6.87 20.66
CA GLN A 58 -16.11 7.51 20.61
C GLN A 58 -17.22 6.52 20.92
N THR A 59 -18.29 7.03 21.55
CA THR A 59 -19.51 6.27 21.80
C THR A 59 -20.74 7.10 21.40
N GLN A 60 -21.87 6.43 21.34
CA GLN A 60 -23.15 7.05 21.06
C GLN A 60 -24.11 6.79 22.22
N LYS A 61 -24.97 7.76 22.51
CA LYS A 61 -26.04 7.66 23.49
C LYS A 61 -27.33 8.18 22.85
N THR A 62 -28.35 7.32 22.84
CA THR A 62 -29.70 7.75 22.45
C THR A 62 -30.33 8.50 23.61
N LEU A 63 -30.88 9.68 23.34
CA LEU A 63 -31.57 10.52 24.29
C LEU A 63 -33.07 10.16 24.35
N SER A 64 -33.80 10.70 25.34
CA SER A 64 -35.21 10.40 25.58
C SER A 64 -36.15 10.83 24.46
N ASP A 65 -35.74 11.79 23.64
CA ASP A 65 -36.46 12.29 22.47
C ASP A 65 -36.13 11.51 21.17
N GLY A 66 -35.31 10.47 21.25
CA GLY A 66 -34.88 9.66 20.12
C GLY A 66 -33.68 10.21 19.35
N SER A 67 -33.18 11.40 19.71
CA SER A 67 -31.94 11.93 19.13
C SER A 67 -30.71 11.16 19.60
N VAL A 68 -29.61 11.22 18.84
CA VAL A 68 -28.38 10.50 19.13
C VAL A 68 -27.23 11.46 19.36
N LEU A 69 -26.63 11.38 20.53
CA LEU A 69 -25.41 12.10 20.88
C LEU A 69 -24.18 11.22 20.69
N LYS A 70 -23.30 11.59 19.75
CA LYS A 70 -21.99 10.96 19.57
C LYS A 70 -20.92 11.83 20.22
N TYR A 71 -20.11 11.23 21.09
CA TYR A 71 -19.07 11.98 21.81
C TYR A 71 -17.82 11.14 22.04
N THR A 72 -16.69 11.82 22.17
CA THR A 72 -15.40 11.21 22.56
C THR A 72 -15.38 11.03 24.08
N TYR A 73 -15.14 9.82 24.54
CA TYR A 73 -15.11 9.51 25.98
C TYR A 73 -13.72 9.10 26.48
N ALA A 74 -12.79 8.71 25.59
CA ALA A 74 -11.45 8.31 25.96
C ALA A 74 -10.44 8.61 24.84
N LYS A 75 -9.17 8.70 25.24
CA LYS A 75 -8.02 8.60 24.36
C LYS A 75 -7.26 7.33 24.73
N TRP A 76 -6.73 6.66 23.72
CA TRP A 76 -5.90 5.48 23.92
C TRP A 76 -4.44 5.77 23.61
N MET A 77 -3.56 4.96 24.18
CA MET A 77 -2.12 5.04 24.01
C MET A 77 -1.60 3.67 23.59
N ILE A 78 -0.53 3.63 22.82
CA ILE A 78 0.21 2.39 22.57
C ILE A 78 1.00 1.98 23.84
N PRO A 79 1.46 0.72 23.93
CA PRO A 79 2.06 0.18 25.17
C PRO A 79 3.22 1.00 25.76
N ASN A 80 3.99 1.70 24.94
CA ASN A 80 5.05 2.59 25.40
C ASN A 80 4.55 3.93 26.03
N GLY A 81 3.24 4.12 26.15
CA GLY A 81 2.61 5.32 26.71
C GLY A 81 2.45 6.48 25.71
N THR A 82 2.77 6.29 24.44
CA THR A 82 2.61 7.35 23.43
C THR A 82 1.16 7.51 23.00
N CYS A 83 0.67 8.76 23.04
CA CYS A 83 -0.62 9.12 22.47
C CYS A 83 -0.43 9.49 20.99
N ILE A 84 -1.03 8.71 20.09
CA ILE A 84 -0.91 8.92 18.65
C ILE A 84 -1.95 9.89 18.08
N ASN A 85 -2.86 10.42 18.93
CA ASN A 85 -3.94 11.28 18.48
C ASN A 85 -3.40 12.56 17.80
N GLY A 86 -3.72 12.74 16.51
CA GLY A 86 -3.25 13.82 15.66
C GLY A 86 -1.80 13.69 15.19
N LYS A 87 -1.13 12.55 15.47
CA LYS A 87 0.26 12.31 15.07
C LYS A 87 0.41 11.08 14.16
N GLY A 88 -0.36 10.02 14.44
CA GLY A 88 -0.19 8.72 13.80
C GLY A 88 0.96 7.90 14.37
N LEU A 89 1.13 6.71 13.81
CA LEU A 89 2.29 5.85 14.01
C LEU A 89 3.30 6.14 12.92
N THR A 90 4.57 6.27 13.28
CA THR A 90 5.66 6.38 12.33
C THR A 90 6.09 4.97 11.93
N PRO A 91 6.19 4.65 10.63
CA PRO A 91 6.70 3.36 10.19
C PRO A 91 8.19 3.23 10.53
N ASP A 92 8.64 1.98 10.70
CA ASP A 92 10.06 1.65 10.89
C ASP A 92 10.82 1.77 9.57
N GLU A 93 10.13 1.48 8.45
CA GLU A 93 10.63 1.66 7.09
C GLU A 93 9.61 2.48 6.29
N GLU A 94 10.02 3.66 5.83
CA GLU A 94 9.17 4.53 5.03
C GLU A 94 9.27 4.14 3.55
N VAL A 95 8.11 3.80 2.97
CA VAL A 95 7.99 3.42 1.56
C VAL A 95 6.90 4.26 0.91
N ASP A 96 7.22 4.82 -0.25
CA ASP A 96 6.24 5.54 -1.05
C ASP A 96 5.21 4.60 -1.66
N ASN A 97 3.95 5.01 -1.58
CA ASN A 97 2.87 4.25 -2.18
C ASN A 97 2.88 4.49 -3.69
N VAL A 98 3.25 3.45 -4.44
CA VAL A 98 3.19 3.52 -5.90
C VAL A 98 1.74 3.45 -6.36
N SER A 99 1.28 4.46 -7.09
CA SER A 99 -0.08 4.48 -7.61
C SER A 99 -0.22 3.54 -8.82
N LEU A 100 -0.95 2.45 -8.63
CA LEU A 100 -1.36 1.54 -9.70
C LEU A 100 -2.63 2.02 -10.43
N SER A 101 -3.14 3.22 -10.10
CA SER A 101 -4.32 3.79 -10.73
C SER A 101 -4.13 3.97 -12.24
N GLY A 102 -5.09 3.51 -13.01
CA GLY A 102 -5.08 3.59 -14.48
C GLY A 102 -4.19 2.56 -15.17
N ILE A 103 -3.63 1.58 -14.43
CA ILE A 103 -2.98 0.41 -15.02
C ILE A 103 -4.06 -0.61 -15.37
N THR A 104 -4.06 -1.10 -16.61
CA THR A 104 -4.89 -2.23 -17.05
C THR A 104 -4.02 -3.48 -17.21
N THR A 105 -4.50 -4.59 -16.67
CA THR A 105 -3.88 -5.91 -16.80
C THR A 105 -4.50 -6.75 -17.93
N LYS A 106 -5.32 -6.12 -18.80
CA LYS A 106 -5.93 -6.80 -19.96
C LYS A 106 -4.87 -7.37 -20.90
N ASP A 107 -5.17 -8.53 -21.47
CA ASP A 107 -4.26 -9.22 -22.36
C ASP A 107 -3.87 -8.40 -23.61
N VAL A 108 -2.62 -8.56 -24.01
CA VAL A 108 -2.06 -8.02 -25.24
C VAL A 108 -2.28 -9.07 -26.32
N LYS A 109 -3.33 -8.89 -27.14
CA LYS A 109 -3.71 -9.87 -28.18
C LYS A 109 -2.84 -9.78 -29.41
N GLU A 110 -2.33 -8.60 -29.71
CA GLU A 110 -1.47 -8.31 -30.84
C GLU A 110 -0.26 -7.52 -30.35
N THR A 111 0.91 -7.87 -30.85
CA THR A 111 2.15 -7.17 -30.51
C THR A 111 2.07 -5.70 -30.92
N LEU A 112 2.38 -4.79 -30.00
CA LEU A 112 2.34 -3.35 -30.20
C LEU A 112 3.76 -2.82 -30.44
N LYS A 113 3.87 -1.95 -31.41
CA LYS A 113 5.15 -1.40 -31.91
C LYS A 113 5.21 0.12 -31.80
N VAL A 114 6.38 0.67 -32.05
CA VAL A 114 6.57 2.13 -32.15
C VAL A 114 5.51 2.74 -33.08
N ASP A 115 5.09 3.95 -32.79
CA ASP A 115 4.04 4.74 -33.44
C ASP A 115 2.60 4.25 -33.18
N CYS A 116 2.38 3.19 -32.40
CA CYS A 116 1.05 2.82 -31.95
C CYS A 116 0.56 3.69 -30.77
N VAL A 117 -0.78 3.87 -30.71
CA VAL A 117 -1.46 4.50 -29.57
C VAL A 117 -2.44 3.50 -28.97
N ASN A 118 -2.24 3.14 -27.69
CA ASN A 118 -3.08 2.15 -27.02
C ASN A 118 -3.07 2.33 -25.50
N THR A 119 -4.20 2.05 -24.84
CA THR A 119 -4.29 2.10 -23.38
C THR A 119 -3.39 1.05 -22.69
N ARG A 120 -3.06 -0.05 -23.38
CA ARG A 120 -2.10 -1.05 -22.88
C ARG A 120 -0.68 -0.52 -22.88
N ILE A 121 -0.33 0.29 -23.87
CA ILE A 121 0.97 1.01 -23.91
C ILE A 121 1.06 1.99 -22.75
N LYS A 122 -0.01 2.74 -22.46
CA LYS A 122 -0.06 3.62 -21.28
C LYS A 122 0.20 2.84 -19.98
N SER A 123 -0.37 1.65 -19.85
CA SER A 123 -0.15 0.80 -18.68
C SER A 123 1.28 0.26 -18.62
N MET A 124 1.84 -0.16 -19.76
CA MET A 124 3.24 -0.59 -19.87
C MET A 124 4.19 0.54 -19.46
N GLN A 125 4.00 1.74 -20.00
CA GLN A 125 4.81 2.92 -19.68
C GLN A 125 4.81 3.21 -18.18
N LYS A 126 3.64 3.18 -17.54
CA LYS A 126 3.53 3.34 -16.09
C LYS A 126 4.26 2.25 -15.32
N MET A 127 4.09 0.99 -15.71
CA MET A 127 4.76 -0.14 -15.05
C MET A 127 6.27 -0.07 -15.22
N LEU A 128 6.78 0.25 -16.41
CA LEU A 128 8.20 0.47 -16.65
C LEU A 128 8.77 1.57 -15.75
N ASN A 129 8.08 2.70 -15.66
CA ASN A 129 8.50 3.82 -14.82
C ASN A 129 8.52 3.46 -13.33
N ILE A 130 7.50 2.72 -12.86
CA ILE A 130 7.43 2.20 -11.49
C ILE A 130 8.62 1.29 -11.17
N LEU A 131 9.03 0.46 -12.13
CA LEU A 131 10.16 -0.46 -12.00
C LEU A 131 11.52 0.21 -12.23
N GLY A 132 11.56 1.52 -12.46
CA GLY A 132 12.79 2.29 -12.61
C GLY A 132 13.32 2.39 -14.04
N TYR A 133 12.59 1.86 -15.04
CA TYR A 133 12.93 2.04 -16.46
C TYR A 133 12.41 3.38 -16.93
N SER A 134 13.33 4.28 -17.31
CA SER A 134 12.99 5.66 -17.66
C SER A 134 12.22 5.74 -18.97
N VAL A 135 10.94 6.10 -18.91
CA VAL A 135 10.12 6.41 -20.08
C VAL A 135 9.93 7.93 -20.22
N ASP A 136 9.80 8.40 -21.46
CA ASP A 136 9.63 9.82 -21.77
C ASP A 136 8.18 10.31 -21.60
N ARG A 137 7.20 9.37 -21.53
CA ARG A 137 5.77 9.67 -21.50
C ARG A 137 4.94 8.51 -20.93
N GLU A 138 3.73 8.82 -20.48
CA GLU A 138 2.76 7.85 -19.95
C GLU A 138 1.35 8.07 -20.55
N ASP A 139 1.27 8.47 -21.80
CA ASP A 139 0.00 8.81 -22.45
C ASP A 139 -0.56 7.70 -23.36
N GLY A 140 0.26 6.67 -23.60
CA GLY A 140 -0.11 5.52 -24.44
C GLY A 140 0.37 5.60 -25.88
N TYR A 141 1.14 6.61 -26.26
CA TYR A 141 1.85 6.62 -27.53
C TYR A 141 3.20 5.92 -27.37
N PHE A 142 3.46 4.91 -28.21
CA PHE A 142 4.69 4.13 -28.17
C PHE A 142 5.82 4.86 -28.88
N SER A 143 6.58 5.65 -28.15
CA SER A 143 7.74 6.38 -28.66
C SER A 143 8.97 5.48 -28.78
N VAL A 144 9.99 5.95 -29.49
CA VAL A 144 11.31 5.31 -29.56
C VAL A 144 11.94 5.21 -28.16
N ASN A 145 11.77 6.23 -27.31
CA ASN A 145 12.29 6.18 -25.94
C ASN A 145 11.57 5.13 -25.09
N THR A 146 10.26 4.99 -25.25
CA THR A 146 9.50 3.89 -24.62
C THR A 146 10.01 2.52 -25.10
N GLN A 147 10.35 2.37 -26.39
CA GLN A 147 10.95 1.15 -26.94
C GLN A 147 12.29 0.82 -26.27
N VAL A 148 13.17 1.81 -26.12
CA VAL A 148 14.46 1.62 -25.45
C VAL A 148 14.28 1.17 -23.99
N ALA A 149 13.33 1.77 -23.26
CA ALA A 149 13.01 1.37 -21.90
C ALA A 149 12.48 -0.09 -21.84
N LEU A 150 11.63 -0.48 -22.79
CA LEU A 150 11.14 -1.85 -22.91
C LEU A 150 12.27 -2.83 -23.20
N GLN A 151 13.17 -2.53 -24.16
CA GLN A 151 14.32 -3.35 -24.48
C GLN A 151 15.25 -3.56 -23.29
N GLN A 152 15.44 -2.53 -22.46
CA GLN A 152 16.21 -2.70 -21.22
C GLN A 152 15.50 -3.65 -20.26
N PHE A 153 14.18 -3.49 -20.08
CA PHE A 153 13.38 -4.41 -19.27
C PHE A 153 13.43 -5.85 -19.77
N GLU A 154 13.29 -6.06 -21.08
CA GLU A 154 13.39 -7.38 -21.74
C GLU A 154 14.76 -8.02 -21.46
N THR A 155 15.83 -7.25 -21.60
CA THR A 155 17.22 -7.68 -21.34
C THR A 155 17.38 -8.14 -19.89
N ASP A 156 16.97 -7.31 -18.93
CA ASP A 156 17.13 -7.57 -17.50
C ASP A 156 16.29 -8.76 -17.01
N ASN A 157 15.20 -9.08 -17.74
CA ASN A 157 14.30 -10.17 -17.40
C ASN A 157 14.45 -11.40 -18.34
N HIS A 158 15.50 -11.44 -19.17
CA HIS A 158 15.82 -12.55 -20.07
C HIS A 158 14.69 -12.88 -21.05
N LEU A 159 13.98 -11.87 -21.50
CA LEU A 159 12.95 -11.99 -22.55
C LEU A 159 13.57 -11.85 -23.94
N ASN A 160 12.74 -12.01 -24.98
CA ASN A 160 13.16 -11.69 -26.34
C ASN A 160 13.30 -10.19 -26.48
N VAL A 161 14.52 -9.70 -26.78
CA VAL A 161 14.83 -8.26 -26.84
C VAL A 161 14.50 -7.74 -28.25
N ASP A 162 13.21 -7.54 -28.52
CA ASP A 162 12.78 -6.97 -29.81
C ASP A 162 12.21 -5.54 -29.68
N GLY A 163 11.92 -5.10 -28.44
CA GLY A 163 11.34 -3.79 -28.19
C GLY A 163 9.92 -3.66 -28.73
N GLU A 164 9.21 -4.76 -28.87
CA GLU A 164 7.82 -4.84 -29.27
C GLU A 164 6.97 -5.37 -28.10
N TYR A 165 5.99 -4.59 -27.67
CA TYR A 165 5.21 -4.96 -26.50
C TYR A 165 4.25 -6.12 -26.75
N SER A 166 4.57 -7.28 -26.22
CA SER A 166 3.87 -8.54 -26.37
C SER A 166 3.15 -8.98 -25.08
N GLN A 167 2.45 -10.11 -25.15
CA GLN A 167 1.81 -10.73 -23.98
C GLN A 167 2.85 -11.24 -22.96
N SER A 168 4.02 -11.70 -23.40
CA SER A 168 5.08 -12.16 -22.50
C SER A 168 5.65 -10.99 -21.66
N ASP A 169 5.87 -9.84 -22.28
CA ASP A 169 6.35 -8.64 -21.58
C ASP A 169 5.35 -8.17 -20.56
N LYS A 170 4.05 -8.16 -20.92
CA LYS A 170 2.97 -7.83 -20.01
C LYS A 170 2.92 -8.78 -18.81
N GLN A 171 3.07 -10.08 -19.03
CA GLN A 171 3.06 -11.07 -17.94
C GLN A 171 4.23 -10.84 -16.98
N MET A 172 5.41 -10.57 -17.51
CA MET A 172 6.59 -10.29 -16.71
C MET A 172 6.46 -8.97 -15.94
N LEU A 173 5.96 -7.89 -16.58
CA LEU A 173 5.72 -6.60 -15.92
C LEU A 173 4.74 -6.70 -14.75
N VAL A 174 3.71 -7.54 -14.85
CA VAL A 174 2.71 -7.73 -13.79
C VAL A 174 3.24 -8.62 -12.67
N ALA A 175 4.26 -9.44 -12.93
CA ALA A 175 4.86 -10.34 -11.95
C ALA A 175 5.95 -9.69 -11.10
N ARG A 176 6.37 -8.45 -11.42
CA ARG A 176 7.41 -7.67 -10.72
C ARG A 176 6.79 -6.64 -9.80
#